data_556886f8cdaa6e22f448fec056e8c7b2
#
_entry.id   556886f8cdaa6e22f448fec056e8c7b2
#
_cell.length_a   1.000
_cell.length_b   1.000
_cell.length_c   1.000
_cell.angle_alpha   90.00
_cell.angle_beta   90.00
_cell.angle_gamma   90.00
#
_symmetry.space_group_name_H-M   'P 1'
#
loop_
_entity.id
_entity.type
_entity.pdbx_description
1 polymer ?
#
loop_
_entity_poly.entity_id
_entity_poly.type
_entity_poly.pdbx_seq_one_letter_code
_entity_poly.pdbx_strand_id
1 'polypeptide(L)'
;MQAEILEKLKAIPAGWQRRLYFMGVLGEALVPVGVRPVIVGGNAVEFYTLGGYATADIDLVVAERAEVDRCLAAMGFTREGRHWFSEELDLAVEIPGSVLAGDRSRVTEVEIDDRLVYLIGLEDLIIDRLNAFVHWRSARDGEWAEQLLALHFDEVDFDYLRCRAADEGVGDTLQKILSGLEP
;
A
#
# COMPACT_ATOMS: atom_id res chain seq x y z
N MET A 1 -16.97 -10.58 11.80
CA MET A 1 -15.66 -11.26 11.90
C MET A 1 -15.78 -12.44 12.83
N GLN A 2 -15.18 -13.58 12.51
CA GLN A 2 -15.20 -14.74 13.38
C GLN A 2 -14.39 -14.49 14.66
N ALA A 3 -14.82 -15.04 15.79
CA ALA A 3 -14.16 -14.79 17.09
C ALA A 3 -12.67 -15.19 17.09
N GLU A 4 -12.33 -16.30 16.45
CA GLU A 4 -10.95 -16.79 16.33
C GLU A 4 -10.03 -15.81 15.58
N ILE A 5 -10.51 -15.23 14.45
CA ILE A 5 -9.77 -14.23 13.68
C ILE A 5 -9.56 -12.95 14.50
N LEU A 6 -10.57 -12.53 15.26
CA LEU A 6 -10.49 -11.38 16.13
C LEU A 6 -9.42 -11.55 17.21
N GLU A 7 -9.43 -12.71 17.89
CA GLU A 7 -8.43 -13.03 18.90
C GLU A 7 -7.01 -13.11 18.31
N LYS A 8 -6.87 -13.67 17.12
CA LYS A 8 -5.56 -13.71 16.42
C LYS A 8 -5.07 -12.32 16.05
N LEU A 9 -5.94 -11.44 15.53
CA LEU A 9 -5.62 -10.04 15.25
C LEU A 9 -5.12 -9.31 16.51
N LYS A 10 -5.80 -9.51 17.64
CA LYS A 10 -5.40 -8.88 18.91
C LYS A 10 -4.06 -9.42 19.45
N ALA A 11 -3.78 -10.69 19.19
CA ALA A 11 -2.51 -11.31 19.62
C ALA A 11 -1.29 -10.80 18.82
N ILE A 12 -1.48 -10.33 17.58
CA ILE A 12 -0.41 -9.72 16.79
C ILE A 12 -0.13 -8.32 17.34
N PRO A 13 1.12 -7.95 17.70
CA PRO A 13 1.43 -6.60 18.14
C PRO A 13 0.95 -5.53 17.16
N ALA A 14 0.55 -4.37 17.67
CA ALA A 14 0.19 -3.23 16.82
C ALA A 14 1.35 -2.87 15.90
N GLY A 15 1.06 -2.63 14.63
CA GLY A 15 2.07 -2.33 13.62
C GLY A 15 1.74 -2.95 12.25
N TRP A 16 2.71 -2.91 11.35
CA TRP A 16 2.54 -3.32 9.96
C TRP A 16 2.12 -4.80 9.79
N GLN A 17 2.60 -5.70 10.64
CA GLN A 17 2.24 -7.12 10.59
C GLN A 17 0.76 -7.35 10.90
N ARG A 18 0.19 -6.64 11.91
CA ARG A 18 -1.24 -6.68 12.20
C ARG A 18 -2.05 -6.13 11.03
N ARG A 19 -1.60 -5.03 10.42
CA ARG A 19 -2.26 -4.43 9.25
C ARG A 19 -2.27 -5.38 8.06
N LEU A 20 -1.14 -6.02 7.75
CA LEU A 20 -1.08 -7.02 6.67
C LEU A 20 -1.99 -8.23 6.94
N TYR A 21 -1.98 -8.76 8.15
CA TYR A 21 -2.87 -9.87 8.50
C TYR A 21 -4.35 -9.47 8.36
N PHE A 22 -4.70 -8.27 8.84
CA PHE A 22 -6.04 -7.72 8.68
C PHE A 22 -6.42 -7.59 7.19
N MET A 23 -5.49 -7.13 6.35
CA MET A 23 -5.72 -7.02 4.91
C MET A 23 -5.96 -8.36 4.24
N GLY A 24 -5.28 -9.43 4.68
CA GLY A 24 -5.58 -10.79 4.26
C GLY A 24 -7.01 -11.20 4.62
N VAL A 25 -7.44 -10.90 5.84
CA VAL A 25 -8.82 -11.17 6.32
C VAL A 25 -9.86 -10.38 5.51
N LEU A 26 -9.61 -9.11 5.26
CA LEU A 26 -10.49 -8.26 4.46
C LEU A 26 -10.56 -8.75 3.01
N GLY A 27 -9.40 -9.07 2.42
CA GLY A 27 -9.31 -9.62 1.06
C GLY A 27 -10.10 -10.91 0.91
N GLU A 28 -9.93 -11.86 1.82
CA GLU A 28 -10.68 -13.13 1.86
C GLU A 28 -12.20 -12.89 1.94
N ALA A 29 -12.65 -11.96 2.78
CA ALA A 29 -14.06 -11.62 2.90
C ALA A 29 -14.66 -10.98 1.62
N LEU A 30 -13.82 -10.39 0.77
CA LEU A 30 -14.21 -9.74 -0.48
C LEU A 30 -14.12 -10.66 -1.71
N VAL A 31 -13.49 -11.85 -1.59
CA VAL A 31 -13.41 -12.83 -2.70
C VAL A 31 -14.78 -13.14 -3.31
N PRO A 32 -15.87 -13.38 -2.53
CA PRO A 32 -17.17 -13.73 -3.10
C PRO A 32 -17.79 -12.67 -4.02
N VAL A 33 -17.36 -11.39 -3.85
CA VAL A 33 -17.84 -10.26 -4.65
C VAL A 33 -16.82 -9.82 -5.71
N GLY A 34 -15.70 -10.53 -5.82
CA GLY A 34 -14.67 -10.29 -6.85
C GLY A 34 -13.87 -9.01 -6.64
N VAL A 35 -13.86 -8.44 -5.42
CA VAL A 35 -13.14 -7.22 -5.11
C VAL A 35 -11.76 -7.54 -4.55
N ARG A 36 -10.72 -6.90 -5.11
CA ARG A 36 -9.34 -7.02 -4.67
C ARG A 36 -8.84 -5.64 -4.23
N PRO A 37 -8.85 -5.35 -2.92
CA PRO A 37 -8.29 -4.11 -2.40
C PRO A 37 -6.75 -4.12 -2.56
N VAL A 38 -6.19 -3.01 -3.03
CA VAL A 38 -4.74 -2.86 -3.19
C VAL A 38 -4.23 -1.86 -2.15
N ILE A 39 -3.27 -2.28 -1.34
CA ILE A 39 -2.55 -1.41 -0.41
C ILE A 39 -1.67 -0.46 -1.21
N VAL A 40 -1.75 0.82 -0.89
CA VAL A 40 -0.95 1.90 -1.48
C VAL A 40 -0.31 2.76 -0.40
N GLY A 41 0.29 3.89 -0.77
CA GLY A 41 0.72 4.91 0.17
C GLY A 41 1.74 4.44 1.20
N GLY A 42 1.61 4.96 2.41
CA GLY A 42 2.58 4.71 3.50
C GLY A 42 2.72 3.25 3.91
N ASN A 43 1.62 2.49 3.90
CA ASN A 43 1.67 1.06 4.23
C ASN A 43 2.42 0.22 3.19
N ALA A 44 2.35 0.58 1.92
CA ALA A 44 3.15 -0.07 0.89
C ALA A 44 4.64 0.25 1.08
N VAL A 45 5.00 1.51 1.40
CA VAL A 45 6.39 1.87 1.75
C VAL A 45 6.86 1.06 2.97
N GLU A 46 6.06 0.98 4.03
CA GLU A 46 6.40 0.22 5.24
C GLU A 46 6.64 -1.26 4.94
N PHE A 47 5.84 -1.86 4.05
CA PHE A 47 6.03 -3.25 3.61
C PHE A 47 7.36 -3.43 2.87
N TYR A 48 7.61 -2.65 1.82
CA TYR A 48 8.83 -2.79 1.02
C TYR A 48 10.12 -2.41 1.78
N THR A 49 9.99 -1.66 2.88
CA THR A 49 11.11 -1.33 3.76
C THR A 49 11.18 -2.20 5.02
N LEU A 50 10.38 -3.29 5.08
CA LEU A 50 10.30 -4.22 6.21
C LEU A 50 10.11 -3.53 7.57
N GLY A 51 9.25 -2.51 7.59
CA GLY A 51 8.94 -1.72 8.79
C GLY A 51 9.82 -0.48 8.97
N GLY A 52 10.63 -0.11 8.00
CA GLY A 52 11.46 1.10 8.04
C GLY A 52 10.66 2.41 7.98
N TYR A 53 9.46 2.36 7.41
CA TYR A 53 8.50 3.47 7.39
C TYR A 53 7.45 3.28 8.46
N ALA A 54 7.06 4.34 9.17
CA ALA A 54 5.98 4.30 10.15
C ALA A 54 4.74 5.04 9.63
N THR A 55 3.62 4.32 9.57
CA THR A 55 2.29 4.89 9.29
C THR A 55 1.25 4.32 10.25
N ALA A 56 0.14 5.02 10.44
CA ALA A 56 -0.91 4.60 11.36
C ALA A 56 -2.11 3.96 10.64
N ASP A 57 -2.40 4.38 9.42
CA ASP A 57 -3.56 3.99 8.64
C ASP A 57 -3.19 3.14 7.43
N ILE A 58 -4.15 2.36 6.98
CA ILE A 58 -4.05 1.53 5.79
C ILE A 58 -4.71 2.27 4.63
N ASP A 59 -3.93 2.69 3.64
CA ASP A 59 -4.43 3.30 2.42
C ASP A 59 -4.81 2.23 1.40
N LEU A 60 -6.09 2.21 0.97
CA LEU A 60 -6.61 1.23 0.02
C LEU A 60 -7.17 1.86 -1.23
N VAL A 61 -6.76 1.33 -2.38
CA VAL A 61 -7.46 1.55 -3.65
C VAL A 61 -8.36 0.36 -3.96
N VAL A 62 -9.65 0.64 -4.19
CA VAL A 62 -10.67 -0.38 -4.47
C VAL A 62 -11.63 0.09 -5.57
N ALA A 63 -11.93 -0.78 -6.53
CA ALA A 63 -12.87 -0.47 -7.61
C ALA A 63 -14.31 -0.32 -7.08
N GLU A 64 -14.72 -1.21 -6.19
CA GLU A 64 -16.09 -1.32 -5.67
C GLU A 64 -16.13 -0.93 -4.18
N ARG A 65 -16.03 0.37 -3.92
CA ARG A 65 -15.99 0.93 -2.55
C ARG A 65 -17.15 0.45 -1.68
N ALA A 66 -18.37 0.37 -2.23
CA ALA A 66 -19.56 0.00 -1.47
C ALA A 66 -19.48 -1.41 -0.86
N GLU A 67 -18.79 -2.35 -1.52
CA GLU A 67 -18.57 -3.70 -1.01
C GLU A 67 -17.60 -3.67 0.18
N VAL A 68 -16.52 -2.91 0.07
CA VAL A 68 -15.54 -2.74 1.16
C VAL A 68 -16.18 -2.03 2.35
N ASP A 69 -16.95 -0.96 2.11
CA ASP A 69 -17.67 -0.24 3.17
C ASP A 69 -18.62 -1.18 3.94
N ARG A 70 -19.35 -2.07 3.24
CA ARG A 70 -20.23 -3.06 3.88
C ARG A 70 -19.44 -4.09 4.69
N CYS A 71 -18.32 -4.55 4.15
CA CYS A 71 -17.47 -5.53 4.80
C CYS A 71 -16.84 -4.97 6.08
N LEU A 72 -16.28 -3.75 6.03
CA LEU A 72 -15.72 -3.07 7.20
C LEU A 72 -16.77 -2.84 8.29
N ALA A 73 -17.97 -2.37 7.91
CA ALA A 73 -19.09 -2.21 8.85
C ALA A 73 -19.47 -3.55 9.53
N ALA A 74 -19.54 -4.64 8.75
CA ALA A 74 -19.83 -5.99 9.29
C ALA A 74 -18.69 -6.52 10.19
N MET A 75 -17.47 -6.04 10.02
CA MET A 75 -16.32 -6.34 10.87
C MET A 75 -16.27 -5.48 12.14
N GLY A 76 -17.21 -4.53 12.33
CA GLY A 76 -17.30 -3.69 13.52
C GLY A 76 -16.52 -2.38 13.42
N PHE A 77 -16.05 -2.00 12.23
CA PHE A 77 -15.44 -0.68 12.03
C PHE A 77 -16.51 0.42 12.01
N THR A 78 -16.17 1.58 12.54
CA THR A 78 -16.96 2.81 12.50
C THR A 78 -16.42 3.75 11.44
N ARG A 79 -17.31 4.36 10.65
CA ARG A 79 -16.94 5.25 9.55
C ARG A 79 -17.00 6.72 9.96
N GLU A 80 -15.92 7.46 9.63
CA GLU A 80 -15.87 8.92 9.68
C GLU A 80 -15.33 9.47 8.35
N GLY A 81 -16.22 10.02 7.53
CA GLY A 81 -15.87 10.53 6.20
C GLY A 81 -15.36 9.43 5.25
N ARG A 82 -14.08 9.50 4.89
CA ARG A 82 -13.39 8.51 4.03
C ARG A 82 -12.63 7.45 4.82
N HIS A 83 -12.56 7.59 6.13
CA HIS A 83 -11.83 6.70 7.03
C HIS A 83 -12.77 5.74 7.75
N TRP A 84 -12.23 4.58 8.07
CA TRP A 84 -12.85 3.55 8.89
C TRP A 84 -11.94 3.23 10.06
N PHE A 85 -12.49 3.14 11.27
CA PHE A 85 -11.73 2.93 12.51
C PHE A 85 -12.26 1.73 13.28
N SER A 86 -11.34 0.96 13.87
CA SER A 86 -11.62 -0.04 14.89
C SER A 86 -10.74 0.24 16.11
N GLU A 87 -11.33 0.82 17.16
CA GLU A 87 -10.62 1.02 18.44
C GLU A 87 -10.19 -0.32 19.05
N GLU A 88 -11.03 -1.35 18.92
CA GLU A 88 -10.76 -2.68 19.45
C GLU A 88 -9.51 -3.32 18.85
N LEU A 89 -9.22 -3.05 17.57
CA LEU A 89 -8.08 -3.59 16.83
C LEU A 89 -6.92 -2.60 16.72
N ASP A 90 -7.12 -1.36 17.12
CA ASP A 90 -6.18 -0.26 16.86
C ASP A 90 -5.81 -0.20 15.36
N LEU A 91 -6.84 -0.14 14.51
CA LEU A 91 -6.71 -0.10 13.06
C LEU A 91 -7.51 1.05 12.46
N ALA A 92 -6.90 1.73 11.51
CA ALA A 92 -7.54 2.72 10.66
C ALA A 92 -7.37 2.34 9.18
N VAL A 93 -8.42 2.51 8.38
CA VAL A 93 -8.42 2.25 6.94
C VAL A 93 -8.92 3.50 6.23
N GLU A 94 -8.13 4.01 5.30
CA GLU A 94 -8.51 5.08 4.39
C GLU A 94 -8.73 4.52 2.99
N ILE A 95 -9.80 4.99 2.31
CA ILE A 95 -10.08 4.65 0.92
C ILE A 95 -10.06 5.95 0.11
N PRO A 96 -8.87 6.39 -0.35
CA PRO A 96 -8.72 7.67 -1.04
C PRO A 96 -9.35 7.67 -2.44
N GLY A 97 -9.44 6.51 -3.11
CA GLY A 97 -9.92 6.43 -4.48
C GLY A 97 -10.22 5.04 -4.99
N SER A 98 -10.64 4.98 -6.26
CA SER A 98 -10.99 3.73 -6.94
C SER A 98 -10.04 3.36 -8.09
N VAL A 99 -9.13 4.27 -8.44
CA VAL A 99 -8.18 4.07 -9.55
C VAL A 99 -6.78 3.90 -8.97
N LEU A 100 -6.15 2.76 -9.28
CA LEU A 100 -4.76 2.53 -8.94
C LEU A 100 -3.87 3.44 -9.81
N ALA A 101 -2.99 4.19 -9.19
CA ALA A 101 -1.98 4.99 -9.87
C ALA A 101 -0.80 4.09 -10.30
N GLY A 102 -1.09 3.10 -11.17
CA GLY A 102 -0.13 2.10 -11.63
C GLY A 102 -0.78 1.02 -12.46
N ASP A 103 0.02 0.03 -12.88
CA ASP A 103 -0.42 -1.10 -13.68
C ASP A 103 -0.94 -2.23 -12.76
N ARG A 104 -2.22 -2.59 -12.91
CA ARG A 104 -2.82 -3.70 -12.14
C ARG A 104 -2.15 -5.06 -12.39
N SER A 105 -1.48 -5.25 -13.52
CA SER A 105 -0.76 -6.48 -13.80
C SER A 105 0.56 -6.59 -13.04
N ARG A 106 1.04 -5.49 -12.46
CA ARG A 106 2.27 -5.40 -11.66
C ARG A 106 2.03 -5.32 -10.15
N VAL A 107 0.77 -5.48 -9.74
CA VAL A 107 0.41 -5.57 -8.32
C VAL A 107 1.15 -6.75 -7.67
N THR A 108 1.83 -6.48 -6.57
CA THR A 108 2.52 -7.51 -5.80
C THR A 108 1.51 -8.30 -4.97
N GLU A 109 1.53 -9.62 -5.14
CA GLU A 109 0.72 -10.54 -4.35
C GLU A 109 1.57 -11.16 -3.24
N VAL A 110 1.10 -11.06 -2.00
CA VAL A 110 1.80 -11.60 -0.84
C VAL A 110 0.85 -12.53 -0.09
N GLU A 111 1.34 -13.70 0.29
CA GLU A 111 0.60 -14.64 1.11
C GLU A 111 0.89 -14.42 2.59
N ILE A 112 -0.15 -14.15 3.37
CA ILE A 112 -0.10 -13.98 4.81
C ILE A 112 -1.06 -14.98 5.44
N ASP A 113 -0.53 -16.04 6.04
CA ASP A 113 -1.35 -17.03 6.73
C ASP A 113 -2.46 -17.60 5.83
N ASP A 114 -2.07 -18.13 4.67
CA ASP A 114 -2.94 -18.69 3.61
C ASP A 114 -3.91 -17.68 2.96
N ARG A 115 -3.72 -16.36 3.18
CA ARG A 115 -4.52 -15.27 2.62
C ARG A 115 -3.71 -14.40 1.69
N LEU A 116 -4.30 -14.03 0.56
CA LEU A 116 -3.66 -13.12 -0.38
C LEU A 116 -3.87 -11.65 0.01
N VAL A 117 -2.80 -10.90 0.01
CA VAL A 117 -2.75 -9.43 0.18
C VAL A 117 -2.16 -8.84 -1.08
N TYR A 118 -2.76 -7.75 -1.56
CA TYR A 118 -2.35 -7.08 -2.78
C TYR A 118 -1.75 -5.72 -2.43
N LEU A 119 -0.55 -5.44 -2.94
CA LEU A 119 0.14 -4.16 -2.78
C LEU A 119 0.43 -3.56 -4.15
N ILE A 120 0.45 -2.24 -4.23
CA ILE A 120 0.95 -1.55 -5.43
C ILE A 120 2.33 -2.08 -5.80
N GLY A 121 2.59 -2.24 -7.10
CA GLY A 121 3.92 -2.68 -7.56
C GLY A 121 5.03 -1.72 -7.13
N LEU A 122 6.22 -2.26 -6.94
CA LEU A 122 7.37 -1.50 -6.44
C LEU A 122 7.68 -0.26 -7.28
N GLU A 123 7.74 -0.42 -8.60
CA GLU A 123 8.04 0.69 -9.52
C GLU A 123 6.95 1.75 -9.49
N ASP A 124 5.66 1.35 -9.44
CA ASP A 124 4.55 2.30 -9.35
C ASP A 124 4.53 3.01 -7.99
N LEU A 125 4.94 2.36 -6.91
CA LEU A 125 5.14 3.00 -5.61
C LEU A 125 6.28 4.03 -5.65
N ILE A 126 7.40 3.69 -6.31
CA ILE A 126 8.51 4.64 -6.51
C ILE A 126 8.02 5.87 -7.29
N ILE A 127 7.26 5.67 -8.36
CA ILE A 127 6.66 6.76 -9.14
C ILE A 127 5.72 7.61 -8.28
N ASP A 128 4.87 6.99 -7.46
CA ASP A 128 3.98 7.71 -6.55
C ASP A 128 4.76 8.62 -5.58
N ARG A 129 5.86 8.12 -5.01
CA ARG A 129 6.74 8.91 -4.14
C ARG A 129 7.46 10.04 -4.91
N LEU A 130 7.92 9.77 -6.13
CA LEU A 130 8.53 10.81 -6.98
C LEU A 130 7.51 11.89 -7.35
N ASN A 131 6.27 11.53 -7.65
CA ASN A 131 5.19 12.48 -7.90
C ASN A 131 4.94 13.38 -6.68
N ALA A 132 4.89 12.79 -5.48
CA ALA A 132 4.73 13.55 -4.24
C ALA A 132 5.90 14.52 -4.01
N PHE A 133 7.12 14.08 -4.29
CA PHE A 133 8.31 14.93 -4.19
C PHE A 133 8.28 16.12 -5.17
N VAL A 134 8.01 15.86 -6.44
CA VAL A 134 8.08 16.88 -7.51
C VAL A 134 6.87 17.82 -7.47
N HIS A 135 5.66 17.26 -7.40
CA HIS A 135 4.43 18.04 -7.58
C HIS A 135 3.90 18.63 -6.28
N TRP A 136 4.10 17.95 -5.14
CA TRP A 136 3.65 18.42 -3.82
C TRP A 136 4.79 18.90 -2.93
N ARG A 137 6.04 18.90 -3.46
CA ARG A 137 7.25 19.37 -2.76
C ARG A 137 7.51 18.64 -1.45
N SER A 138 7.17 17.39 -1.37
CA SER A 138 7.42 16.56 -0.20
C SER A 138 8.84 15.99 -0.23
N ALA A 139 9.77 16.66 0.45
CA ALA A 139 11.17 16.19 0.54
C ALA A 139 11.26 14.77 1.10
N ARG A 140 10.40 14.44 2.07
CA ARG A 140 10.34 13.10 2.69
C ARG A 140 9.99 12.02 1.67
N ASP A 141 9.08 12.29 0.73
CA ASP A 141 8.71 11.30 -0.29
C ASP A 141 9.85 11.09 -1.30
N GLY A 142 10.64 12.12 -1.58
CA GLY A 142 11.87 11.99 -2.37
C GLY A 142 12.90 11.06 -1.70
N GLU A 143 13.11 11.21 -0.40
CA GLU A 143 13.99 10.33 0.39
C GLU A 143 13.49 8.87 0.35
N TRP A 144 12.17 8.65 0.42
CA TRP A 144 11.61 7.30 0.33
C TRP A 144 11.71 6.69 -1.07
N ALA A 145 11.58 7.49 -2.13
CA ALA A 145 11.82 7.01 -3.49
C ALA A 145 13.28 6.54 -3.66
N GLU A 146 14.24 7.30 -3.13
CA GLU A 146 15.67 6.94 -3.15
C GLU A 146 15.93 5.67 -2.33
N GLN A 147 15.35 5.55 -1.13
CA GLN A 147 15.53 4.37 -0.28
C GLN A 147 14.93 3.11 -0.89
N LEU A 148 13.73 3.18 -1.48
CA LEU A 148 13.11 2.06 -2.18
C LEU A 148 13.98 1.60 -3.36
N LEU A 149 14.50 2.54 -4.15
CA LEU A 149 15.44 2.23 -5.23
C LEU A 149 16.72 1.58 -4.73
N ALA A 150 17.31 2.08 -3.64
CA ALA A 150 18.53 1.54 -3.08
C ALA A 150 18.34 0.12 -2.50
N LEU A 151 17.21 -0.12 -1.81
CA LEU A 151 16.90 -1.41 -1.18
C LEU A 151 16.61 -2.52 -2.21
N HIS A 152 15.99 -2.16 -3.33
CA HIS A 152 15.49 -3.12 -4.32
C HIS A 152 16.15 -2.94 -5.69
N PHE A 153 17.35 -2.37 -5.74
CA PHE A 153 18.01 -2.00 -7.01
C PHE A 153 18.10 -3.17 -8.00
N ASP A 154 18.38 -4.37 -7.53
CA ASP A 154 18.51 -5.57 -8.37
C ASP A 154 17.15 -6.18 -8.78
N GLU A 155 16.04 -5.74 -8.18
CA GLU A 155 14.68 -6.25 -8.41
C GLU A 155 13.87 -5.36 -9.35
N VAL A 156 14.26 -4.06 -9.46
CA VAL A 156 13.54 -3.03 -10.22
C VAL A 156 13.60 -3.29 -11.72
N ASP A 157 12.45 -3.28 -12.38
CA ASP A 157 12.34 -3.19 -13.84
C ASP A 157 12.58 -1.74 -14.28
N PHE A 158 13.86 -1.41 -14.56
CA PHE A 158 14.25 -0.06 -14.94
C PHE A 158 13.66 0.43 -16.27
N ASP A 159 13.34 -0.47 -17.20
CA ASP A 159 12.72 -0.07 -18.47
C ASP A 159 11.29 0.41 -18.24
N TYR A 160 10.52 -0.34 -17.43
CA TYR A 160 9.18 0.08 -17.01
C TYR A 160 9.24 1.35 -16.17
N LEU A 161 10.10 1.41 -15.16
CA LEU A 161 10.24 2.57 -14.28
C LEU A 161 10.56 3.86 -15.05
N ARG A 162 11.49 3.81 -16.00
CA ARG A 162 11.85 4.97 -16.84
C ARG A 162 10.69 5.41 -17.74
N CYS A 163 9.97 4.46 -18.33
CA CYS A 163 8.79 4.75 -19.13
C CYS A 163 7.73 5.48 -18.29
N ARG A 164 7.38 4.93 -17.13
CA ARG A 164 6.41 5.53 -16.22
C ARG A 164 6.86 6.92 -15.73
N ALA A 165 8.13 7.08 -15.38
CA ALA A 165 8.68 8.36 -14.94
C ALA A 165 8.59 9.44 -16.02
N ALA A 166 8.78 9.06 -17.28
CA ALA A 166 8.63 9.98 -18.41
C ALA A 166 7.17 10.40 -18.61
N ASP A 167 6.23 9.43 -18.54
CA ASP A 167 4.79 9.69 -18.68
C ASP A 167 4.25 10.61 -17.56
N GLU A 168 4.76 10.48 -16.33
CA GLU A 168 4.37 11.28 -15.17
C GLU A 168 5.19 12.60 -15.03
N GLY A 169 6.16 12.84 -15.91
CA GLY A 169 6.98 14.05 -15.90
C GLY A 169 8.00 14.12 -14.76
N VAL A 170 8.40 12.99 -14.18
CA VAL A 170 9.39 12.89 -13.09
C VAL A 170 10.72 12.27 -13.52
N GLY A 171 10.91 12.05 -14.83
CA GLY A 171 12.08 11.38 -15.39
C GLY A 171 13.41 12.02 -15.03
N ASP A 172 13.51 13.37 -15.08
CA ASP A 172 14.74 14.09 -14.70
C ASP A 172 15.10 13.86 -13.22
N THR A 173 14.09 13.77 -12.36
CA THR A 173 14.29 13.51 -10.93
C THR A 173 14.75 12.07 -10.69
N LEU A 174 14.12 11.10 -11.36
CA LEU A 174 14.55 9.71 -11.31
C LEU A 174 16.01 9.58 -11.75
N GLN A 175 16.41 10.20 -12.87
CA GLN A 175 17.77 10.12 -13.39
C GLN A 175 18.80 10.70 -12.40
N LYS A 176 18.47 11.78 -11.70
CA LYS A 176 19.34 12.37 -10.66
C LYS A 176 19.55 11.43 -9.49
N ILE A 177 18.49 10.77 -9.02
CA ILE A 177 18.58 9.78 -7.94
C ILE A 177 19.42 8.59 -8.38
N LEU A 178 19.17 8.01 -9.56
CA LEU A 178 19.96 6.90 -10.09
C LEU A 178 21.44 7.20 -10.21
N SER A 179 21.80 8.42 -10.69
CA SER A 179 23.19 8.85 -10.78
C SER A 179 23.87 9.01 -9.40
N GLY A 180 23.11 9.14 -8.33
CA GLY A 180 23.64 9.15 -6.95
C GLY A 180 23.79 7.76 -6.33
N LEU A 181 23.10 6.75 -6.88
CA LEU A 181 23.14 5.37 -6.41
C LEU A 181 24.16 4.51 -7.16
N GLU A 182 24.59 4.92 -8.36
CA GLU A 182 25.68 4.25 -9.10
C GLU A 182 27.02 4.49 -8.37
N PRO A 183 27.83 3.43 -8.14
CA PRO A 183 29.10 3.49 -7.42
C PRO A 183 30.19 4.27 -8.15
#